data_3a5ae7f61704762a318ea85e4e358338
#
_entry.id   3a5ae7f61704762a318ea85e4e358338
#
_cell.length_a   1.000
_cell.length_b   1.000
_cell.length_c   1.000
_cell.angle_alpha   90.00
_cell.angle_beta   90.00
_cell.angle_gamma   90.00
#
_symmetry.space_group_name_H-M   'P 1'
#
loop_
_entity.id
_entity.type
_entity.pdbx_description
1 polymer ?
#
loop_
_entity_poly.entity_id
_entity_poly.type
_entity_poly.pdbx_seq_one_letter_code
_entity_poly.pdbx_strand_id
1 'polypeptide(L)'
;MSLAEERPPPDVTRGERFDGRARDPRAARARALWIPRILLWPFRMFERGLEYPVRALTEWSERHHIVRRVMRLITSEDGLVGVRPTLSYTAGFVPIFGGTFFDRRFIGPGTSFDLTVSGADPNIVFIQTHVRPTPERRAVEAAFEATYNRRNDQLFTGVGPSTGVPNGSRYAVDAFDLDGHAQVIAAAPVRFLFGGRFGLRRFGNGRLIGGDLPIEEVYCVRDARAVCIPGTIDERLVPGFRQGTQFLRGAAAVRVDTRDSMVSPSSGAIVHLELQYTHGLGDSDPSSYVRLHGGVEAAIDLWQRSRVLVLRATSDLLLPIGDAPVPFSELVVLGGHEDLRGARPGRYRDFSSLLLSAEYRWPVWMWMDAMLFADWGGVFGQRFAGFSVDAMVPALGGGLRVRTYSQFFLSMEGAYGFGSSNGWQFFFAASTEP
;
A
#
# COMPACT_ATOMS: atom_id res chain seq x y z
N MET A 1 17.63 -16.76 -30.04
CA MET A 1 17.44 -17.31 -28.68
C MET A 1 16.03 -17.87 -28.62
N SER A 2 15.87 -19.19 -28.49
CA SER A 2 14.63 -19.93 -28.65
C SER A 2 13.58 -19.41 -27.63
N LEU A 3 12.43 -18.99 -28.14
CA LEU A 3 11.20 -18.87 -27.38
C LEU A 3 10.97 -20.25 -26.75
N ALA A 4 10.99 -20.31 -25.43
CA ALA A 4 10.62 -21.51 -24.71
C ALA A 4 9.19 -21.85 -25.15
N GLU A 5 9.08 -22.96 -25.86
CA GLU A 5 7.82 -23.56 -26.30
C GLU A 5 6.97 -23.80 -25.06
N GLU A 6 5.94 -22.98 -24.90
CA GLU A 6 4.97 -23.10 -23.82
C GLU A 6 4.32 -24.49 -23.97
N ARG A 7 4.66 -25.43 -23.10
CA ARG A 7 3.97 -26.72 -23.06
C ARG A 7 2.47 -26.46 -22.94
N PRO A 8 1.66 -27.04 -23.83
CA PRO A 8 0.21 -26.94 -23.68
C PRO A 8 -0.19 -27.44 -22.28
N PRO A 9 -1.14 -26.78 -21.63
CA PRO A 9 -1.62 -27.23 -20.33
C PRO A 9 -2.06 -28.69 -20.39
N PRO A 10 -1.82 -29.49 -19.33
CA PRO A 10 -2.23 -30.89 -19.31
C PRO A 10 -3.73 -30.98 -19.58
N ASP A 11 -4.09 -32.00 -20.36
CA ASP A 11 -5.46 -32.28 -20.80
C ASP A 11 -6.43 -32.27 -19.60
N VAL A 12 -7.18 -31.21 -19.47
CA VAL A 12 -8.13 -31.01 -18.36
C VAL A 12 -9.42 -31.69 -18.76
N THR A 13 -9.69 -32.83 -18.18
CA THR A 13 -10.97 -33.52 -18.35
C THR A 13 -12.12 -32.56 -18.08
N ARG A 14 -13.09 -32.49 -18.99
CA ARG A 14 -14.30 -31.65 -18.93
C ARG A 14 -14.98 -31.77 -17.56
N GLY A 15 -14.83 -30.78 -16.72
CA GLY A 15 -15.44 -30.71 -15.37
C GLY A 15 -14.54 -30.16 -14.26
N GLU A 16 -13.23 -30.14 -14.41
CA GLU A 16 -12.33 -29.52 -13.47
C GLU A 16 -12.14 -28.04 -13.80
N ARG A 17 -12.44 -27.18 -12.84
CA ARG A 17 -12.21 -25.74 -12.96
C ARG A 17 -10.71 -25.47 -12.99
N PHE A 18 -10.20 -25.09 -14.15
CA PHE A 18 -8.81 -24.69 -14.29
C PHE A 18 -8.65 -23.25 -13.76
N ASP A 19 -7.91 -23.09 -12.66
CA ASP A 19 -7.63 -21.81 -12.01
C ASP A 19 -6.19 -21.31 -12.25
N GLY A 20 -5.46 -21.96 -13.13
CA GLY A 20 -4.08 -21.62 -13.50
C GLY A 20 -3.02 -22.00 -12.45
N ARG A 21 -3.41 -22.70 -11.39
CA ARG A 21 -2.50 -23.10 -10.31
C ARG A 21 -2.28 -24.61 -10.31
N ALA A 22 -0.99 -25.03 -10.24
CA ALA A 22 -0.66 -26.45 -10.10
C ALA A 22 -1.13 -26.98 -8.73
N ARG A 23 -1.84 -28.08 -8.72
CA ARG A 23 -2.28 -28.74 -7.47
C ARG A 23 -1.08 -29.35 -6.75
N ASP A 24 -0.94 -29.06 -5.44
CA ASP A 24 0.04 -29.73 -4.59
C ASP A 24 -0.61 -30.92 -3.87
N PRO A 25 -0.24 -32.17 -4.23
CA PRO A 25 -0.83 -33.35 -3.60
C PRO A 25 -0.49 -33.48 -2.10
N ARG A 26 0.55 -32.78 -1.62
CA ARG A 26 0.93 -32.80 -0.20
C ARG A 26 0.01 -31.94 0.67
N ALA A 27 -0.50 -30.84 0.15
CA ALA A 27 -1.43 -29.95 0.86
C ALA A 27 -2.78 -30.66 1.19
N ALA A 28 -3.20 -31.63 0.37
CA ALA A 28 -4.42 -32.38 0.62
C ALA A 28 -4.34 -33.28 1.88
N ARG A 29 -3.15 -33.62 2.34
CA ARG A 29 -2.91 -34.57 3.45
C ARG A 29 -2.70 -33.88 4.80
N ALA A 30 -2.63 -32.57 4.87
CA ALA A 30 -2.41 -31.86 6.12
C ALA A 30 -3.65 -31.93 7.03
N ARG A 31 -3.61 -32.84 8.03
CA ARG A 31 -4.69 -33.03 9.01
C ARG A 31 -4.98 -31.78 9.84
N ALA A 32 -3.97 -30.94 10.08
CA ALA A 32 -4.11 -29.68 10.81
C ALA A 32 -5.03 -28.66 10.11
N LEU A 33 -5.22 -28.78 8.79
CA LEU A 33 -6.06 -27.87 8.00
C LEU A 33 -7.55 -28.22 8.01
N TRP A 34 -7.94 -29.28 8.71
CA TRP A 34 -9.33 -29.73 8.76
C TRP A 34 -10.26 -28.71 9.45
N ILE A 35 -9.82 -28.13 10.57
CA ILE A 35 -10.59 -27.12 11.32
C ILE A 35 -10.85 -25.86 10.49
N PRO A 36 -9.83 -25.18 9.93
CA PRO A 36 -10.08 -24.01 9.08
C PRO A 36 -10.90 -24.34 7.81
N ARG A 37 -10.79 -25.53 7.25
CA ARG A 37 -11.59 -25.96 6.11
C ARG A 37 -13.09 -26.04 6.42
N ILE A 38 -13.45 -26.52 7.60
CA ILE A 38 -14.86 -26.59 8.04
C ILE A 38 -15.41 -25.19 8.31
N LEU A 39 -14.67 -24.37 9.04
CA LEU A 39 -15.08 -23.00 9.35
C LEU A 39 -15.33 -22.15 8.09
N LEU A 40 -14.51 -22.37 7.07
CA LEU A 40 -14.58 -21.59 5.82
C LEU A 40 -15.47 -22.26 4.73
N TRP A 41 -16.11 -23.42 5.03
CA TRP A 41 -16.98 -24.09 4.07
C TRP A 41 -18.22 -23.26 3.63
N PRO A 42 -18.91 -22.51 4.51
CA PRO A 42 -20.03 -21.65 4.10
C PRO A 42 -19.59 -20.56 3.13
N PHE A 43 -18.42 -19.96 3.34
CA PHE A 43 -17.85 -18.94 2.43
C PHE A 43 -17.62 -19.51 1.03
N ARG A 44 -17.18 -20.77 0.93
CA ARG A 44 -16.98 -21.45 -0.34
C ARG A 44 -18.28 -21.64 -1.15
N MET A 45 -19.42 -21.73 -0.48
CA MET A 45 -20.73 -21.81 -1.14
C MET A 45 -21.16 -20.43 -1.67
N PHE A 46 -20.93 -19.39 -0.86
CA PHE A 46 -21.21 -17.99 -1.22
C PHE A 46 -20.38 -17.52 -2.43
N GLU A 47 -19.09 -17.88 -2.51
CA GLU A 47 -18.19 -17.59 -3.63
C GLU A 47 -18.79 -17.95 -4.98
N ARG A 48 -19.42 -19.13 -5.08
CA ARG A 48 -19.96 -19.66 -6.34
C ARG A 48 -21.01 -18.75 -6.97
N GLY A 49 -21.78 -18.06 -6.14
CA GLY A 49 -22.78 -17.09 -6.60
C GLY A 49 -22.16 -15.80 -7.14
N LEU A 50 -21.08 -15.32 -6.48
CA LEU A 50 -20.36 -14.10 -6.87
C LEU A 50 -19.47 -14.30 -8.12
N GLU A 51 -18.97 -15.52 -8.33
CA GLU A 51 -18.08 -15.82 -9.46
C GLU A 51 -18.79 -15.74 -10.82
N TYR A 52 -20.07 -16.07 -10.90
CA TYR A 52 -20.77 -16.25 -12.17
C TYR A 52 -20.75 -15.00 -13.08
N PRO A 53 -21.16 -13.78 -12.62
CA PRO A 53 -21.15 -12.59 -13.48
C PRO A 53 -19.73 -12.18 -13.87
N VAL A 54 -18.75 -12.33 -12.98
CA VAL A 54 -17.36 -11.98 -13.25
C VAL A 54 -16.77 -12.91 -14.31
N ARG A 55 -17.03 -14.22 -14.22
CA ARG A 55 -16.59 -15.19 -15.22
C ARG A 55 -17.19 -14.93 -16.60
N ALA A 56 -18.47 -14.59 -16.68
CA ALA A 56 -19.12 -14.27 -17.94
C ALA A 56 -18.47 -13.06 -18.63
N LEU A 57 -18.12 -12.02 -17.86
CA LEU A 57 -17.43 -10.84 -18.37
C LEU A 57 -16.00 -11.16 -18.83
N THR A 58 -15.27 -11.98 -18.08
CA THR A 58 -13.90 -12.36 -18.44
C THR A 58 -13.87 -13.23 -19.69
N GLU A 59 -14.75 -14.21 -19.81
CA GLU A 59 -14.88 -15.03 -21.01
C GLU A 59 -15.23 -14.16 -22.24
N TRP A 60 -16.11 -13.18 -22.10
CA TRP A 60 -16.44 -12.24 -23.15
C TRP A 60 -15.20 -11.43 -23.59
N SER A 61 -14.45 -10.89 -22.62
CA SER A 61 -13.22 -10.12 -22.88
C SER A 61 -12.14 -10.94 -23.60
N GLU A 62 -11.98 -12.20 -23.20
CA GLU A 62 -11.02 -13.12 -23.84
C GLU A 62 -11.42 -13.50 -25.27
N ARG A 63 -12.70 -13.80 -25.50
CA ARG A 63 -13.21 -14.09 -26.87
C ARG A 63 -12.99 -12.92 -27.83
N HIS A 64 -13.10 -11.68 -27.35
CA HIS A 64 -12.88 -10.48 -28.17
C HIS A 64 -11.42 -10.00 -28.21
N HIS A 65 -10.51 -10.69 -27.51
CA HIS A 65 -9.09 -10.35 -27.43
C HIS A 65 -8.83 -8.88 -27.00
N ILE A 66 -9.69 -8.32 -26.14
CA ILE A 66 -9.66 -6.90 -25.76
C ILE A 66 -8.31 -6.55 -25.13
N VAL A 67 -7.86 -7.34 -24.13
CA VAL A 67 -6.59 -7.12 -23.44
C VAL A 67 -5.42 -7.10 -24.42
N ARG A 68 -5.35 -8.06 -25.33
CA ARG A 68 -4.28 -8.14 -26.33
C ARG A 68 -4.30 -6.94 -27.29
N ARG A 69 -5.46 -6.43 -27.67
CA ARG A 69 -5.59 -5.25 -28.54
C ARG A 69 -5.10 -3.99 -27.81
N VAL A 70 -5.51 -3.81 -26.57
CA VAL A 70 -5.08 -2.67 -25.74
C VAL A 70 -3.57 -2.72 -25.52
N MET A 71 -3.02 -3.87 -25.13
CA MET A 71 -1.57 -4.01 -24.91
C MET A 71 -0.72 -3.66 -26.14
N ARG A 72 -1.16 -4.05 -27.34
CA ARG A 72 -0.47 -3.67 -28.58
C ARG A 72 -0.51 -2.19 -28.93
N LEU A 73 -1.46 -1.44 -28.37
CA LEU A 73 -1.56 0.01 -28.58
C LEU A 73 -0.64 0.80 -27.65
N ILE A 74 -0.30 0.23 -26.49
CA ILE A 74 0.41 0.94 -25.42
C ILE A 74 1.83 0.40 -25.17
N THR A 75 2.23 -0.68 -25.84
CA THR A 75 3.59 -1.24 -25.72
C THR A 75 4.23 -1.46 -27.09
N SER A 76 5.55 -1.38 -27.14
CA SER A 76 6.35 -1.79 -28.31
C SER A 76 6.14 -3.27 -28.64
N GLU A 77 6.49 -3.69 -29.86
CA GLU A 77 6.32 -5.09 -30.30
C GLU A 77 7.08 -6.10 -29.43
N ASP A 78 8.23 -5.69 -28.88
CA ASP A 78 9.04 -6.50 -27.98
C ASP A 78 8.59 -6.39 -26.50
N GLY A 79 7.61 -5.52 -26.19
CA GLY A 79 7.08 -5.29 -24.84
C GLY A 79 8.04 -4.60 -23.87
N LEU A 80 9.17 -4.08 -24.36
CA LEU A 80 10.21 -3.51 -23.51
C LEU A 80 10.05 -2.02 -23.26
N VAL A 81 9.39 -1.32 -24.14
CA VAL A 81 9.06 0.11 -24.00
C VAL A 81 7.56 0.29 -24.14
N GLY A 82 6.98 1.18 -23.35
CA GLY A 82 5.55 1.44 -23.45
C GLY A 82 5.05 2.48 -22.48
N VAL A 83 3.72 2.65 -22.50
CA VAL A 83 3.00 3.52 -21.56
C VAL A 83 1.90 2.71 -20.92
N ARG A 84 1.78 2.81 -19.60
CA ARG A 84 0.72 2.17 -18.82
C ARG A 84 -0.19 3.24 -18.23
N PRO A 85 -1.51 3.21 -18.44
CA PRO A 85 -2.41 4.12 -17.77
C PRO A 85 -2.42 3.84 -16.27
N THR A 86 -2.48 4.91 -15.48
CA THR A 86 -2.63 4.84 -14.02
C THR A 86 -3.93 5.51 -13.62
N LEU A 87 -4.63 4.91 -12.67
CA LEU A 87 -5.86 5.43 -12.09
C LEU A 87 -5.89 5.02 -10.63
N SER A 88 -6.10 5.99 -9.75
CA SER A 88 -6.26 5.74 -8.31
C SER A 88 -7.46 6.51 -7.79
N TYR A 89 -8.29 5.85 -7.02
CA TYR A 89 -9.40 6.45 -6.30
C TYR A 89 -9.50 5.87 -4.91
N THR A 90 -9.65 6.76 -3.94
CA THR A 90 -9.95 6.43 -2.55
C THR A 90 -11.15 7.26 -2.11
N ALA A 91 -12.12 6.62 -1.46
CA ALA A 91 -13.32 7.32 -0.99
C ALA A 91 -12.96 8.50 -0.09
N GLY A 92 -13.54 9.66 -0.39
CA GLY A 92 -13.24 10.91 0.32
C GLY A 92 -11.98 11.64 -0.14
N PHE A 93 -11.34 11.20 -1.24
CA PHE A 93 -10.22 11.87 -1.90
C PHE A 93 -10.51 12.12 -3.37
N VAL A 94 -9.75 13.02 -3.98
CA VAL A 94 -9.89 13.30 -5.42
C VAL A 94 -9.30 12.15 -6.24
N PRO A 95 -10.01 11.63 -7.26
CA PRO A 95 -9.46 10.62 -8.17
C PRO A 95 -8.24 11.16 -8.91
N ILE A 96 -7.24 10.30 -9.13
CA ILE A 96 -6.00 10.63 -9.82
C ILE A 96 -5.89 9.79 -11.08
N PHE A 97 -5.59 10.44 -12.20
CA PHE A 97 -5.39 9.82 -13.50
C PHE A 97 -4.00 10.14 -14.03
N GLY A 98 -3.43 9.24 -14.79
CA GLY A 98 -2.13 9.49 -15.39
C GLY A 98 -1.61 8.34 -16.24
N GLY A 99 -0.30 8.30 -16.37
CA GLY A 99 0.39 7.23 -17.07
C GLY A 99 1.82 7.07 -16.60
N THR A 100 2.32 5.86 -16.75
CA THR A 100 3.72 5.51 -16.53
C THR A 100 4.35 5.13 -17.86
N PHE A 101 5.30 5.91 -18.32
CA PHE A 101 6.24 5.51 -19.38
C PHE A 101 7.25 4.55 -18.77
N PHE A 102 7.57 3.46 -19.44
CA PHE A 102 8.58 2.50 -19.00
C PHE A 102 9.53 2.09 -20.12
N ASP A 103 10.79 1.86 -19.76
CA ASP A 103 11.83 1.28 -20.60
C ASP A 103 12.60 0.21 -19.80
N ARG A 104 12.59 -1.03 -20.29
CA ARG A 104 13.21 -2.19 -19.63
C ARG A 104 14.63 -2.49 -20.15
N ARG A 105 15.20 -1.58 -20.94
CA ARG A 105 16.58 -1.62 -21.42
C ARG A 105 17.29 -0.26 -21.38
N PHE A 106 16.90 0.61 -20.48
CA PHE A 106 17.30 2.03 -20.43
C PHE A 106 18.82 2.27 -20.61
N ILE A 107 19.67 1.53 -19.90
CA ILE A 107 21.14 1.60 -20.02
C ILE A 107 21.71 0.32 -20.64
N GLY A 108 20.94 -0.77 -20.64
CA GLY A 108 21.33 -2.08 -21.13
C GLY A 108 20.39 -3.19 -20.67
N PRO A 109 20.67 -4.43 -21.02
CA PRO A 109 19.79 -5.55 -20.69
C PRO A 109 19.56 -5.70 -19.19
N GLY A 110 18.29 -5.73 -18.77
CA GLY A 110 17.89 -5.93 -17.36
C GLY A 110 17.88 -4.67 -16.49
N THR A 111 18.22 -3.52 -17.05
CA THR A 111 18.04 -2.21 -16.37
C THR A 111 16.64 -1.67 -16.67
N SER A 112 16.10 -0.80 -15.83
CA SER A 112 14.80 -0.20 -16.07
C SER A 112 14.74 1.28 -15.71
N PHE A 113 13.86 1.97 -16.44
CA PHE A 113 13.47 3.34 -16.21
C PHE A 113 11.95 3.40 -16.25
N ASP A 114 11.34 4.01 -15.24
CA ASP A 114 9.91 4.28 -15.19
C ASP A 114 9.70 5.76 -14.86
N LEU A 115 8.83 6.43 -15.63
CA LEU A 115 8.40 7.81 -15.36
C LEU A 115 6.88 7.83 -15.25
N THR A 116 6.38 8.07 -14.06
CA THR A 116 4.96 8.20 -13.76
C THR A 116 4.59 9.68 -13.66
N VAL A 117 3.58 10.07 -14.39
CA VAL A 117 2.95 11.40 -14.27
C VAL A 117 1.46 11.18 -14.10
N SER A 118 0.92 11.68 -12.99
CA SER A 118 -0.51 11.57 -12.70
C SER A 118 -1.00 12.79 -11.91
N GLY A 119 -2.31 13.00 -11.91
CA GLY A 119 -2.93 14.12 -11.21
C GLY A 119 -4.41 14.22 -11.48
N ALA A 120 -5.02 15.28 -10.99
CA ALA A 120 -6.42 15.59 -11.21
C ALA A 120 -6.61 17.05 -11.62
N ASP A 121 -5.86 17.94 -11.01
CA ASP A 121 -5.84 19.38 -11.29
C ASP A 121 -4.45 19.94 -10.91
N PRO A 122 -4.15 21.24 -11.14
CA PRO A 122 -2.82 21.80 -10.81
C PRO A 122 -2.40 21.73 -9.34
N ASN A 123 -3.34 21.45 -8.43
CA ASN A 123 -3.09 21.29 -7.00
C ASN A 123 -2.98 19.82 -6.58
N ILE A 124 -3.18 18.89 -7.52
CA ILE A 124 -3.01 17.45 -7.31
C ILE A 124 -2.19 16.92 -8.47
N VAL A 125 -0.88 16.82 -8.23
CA VAL A 125 0.13 16.40 -9.22
C VAL A 125 1.08 15.43 -8.55
N PHE A 126 1.33 14.32 -9.21
CA PHE A 126 2.31 13.31 -8.82
C PHE A 126 3.24 13.03 -9.99
N ILE A 127 4.53 13.17 -9.76
CA ILE A 127 5.59 12.84 -10.72
C ILE A 127 6.61 11.98 -10.00
N GLN A 128 6.87 10.82 -10.55
CA GLN A 128 7.84 9.89 -9.99
C GLN A 128 8.74 9.35 -11.10
N THR A 129 10.02 9.36 -10.86
CA THR A 129 11.02 8.73 -11.70
C THR A 129 11.68 7.61 -10.93
N HIS A 130 11.69 6.41 -11.47
CA HIS A 130 12.37 5.26 -10.89
C HIS A 130 13.40 4.73 -11.88
N VAL A 131 14.63 4.57 -11.43
CA VAL A 131 15.76 4.07 -12.22
C VAL A 131 16.42 2.91 -11.52
N ARG A 132 16.47 1.76 -12.17
CA ARG A 132 17.22 0.60 -11.72
C ARG A 132 18.37 0.33 -12.70
N PRO A 133 19.58 0.80 -12.39
CA PRO A 133 20.75 0.67 -13.27
C PRO A 133 21.38 -0.71 -13.23
N THR A 134 21.02 -1.55 -12.28
CA THR A 134 21.57 -2.91 -12.12
C THR A 134 20.58 -3.96 -12.63
N PRO A 135 21.03 -4.95 -13.42
CA PRO A 135 20.18 -6.05 -13.83
C PRO A 135 19.65 -6.84 -12.64
N GLU A 136 18.42 -7.32 -12.77
CA GLU A 136 17.80 -8.19 -11.77
C GLU A 136 18.62 -9.46 -11.49
N ARG A 137 18.47 -10.01 -10.28
CA ARG A 137 19.10 -11.25 -9.81
C ARG A 137 20.61 -11.19 -9.66
N ARG A 138 21.19 -10.01 -9.54
CA ARG A 138 22.57 -9.88 -9.08
C ARG A 138 22.65 -9.96 -7.57
N ALA A 139 23.84 -10.26 -7.05
CA ALA A 139 24.07 -10.25 -5.61
C ALA A 139 23.81 -8.89 -4.96
N VAL A 140 23.95 -7.81 -5.74
CA VAL A 140 23.63 -6.44 -5.34
C VAL A 140 22.75 -5.80 -6.44
N GLU A 141 21.62 -5.29 -6.03
CA GLU A 141 20.70 -4.51 -6.87
C GLU A 141 20.59 -3.10 -6.29
N ALA A 142 20.64 -2.08 -7.14
CA ALA A 142 20.48 -0.69 -6.73
C ALA A 142 19.31 -0.05 -7.49
N ALA A 143 18.65 0.89 -6.85
CA ALA A 143 17.64 1.73 -7.49
C ALA A 143 17.68 3.15 -6.93
N PHE A 144 17.24 4.10 -7.77
CA PHE A 144 17.11 5.51 -7.44
C PHE A 144 15.71 5.96 -7.80
N GLU A 145 15.16 6.81 -6.96
CA GLU A 145 13.83 7.38 -7.15
C GLU A 145 13.84 8.86 -6.86
N ALA A 146 13.15 9.64 -7.70
CA ALA A 146 12.84 11.02 -7.44
C ALA A 146 11.33 11.19 -7.53
N THR A 147 10.71 11.71 -6.48
CA THR A 147 9.27 11.91 -6.40
C THR A 147 8.92 13.34 -6.08
N TYR A 148 8.03 13.93 -6.87
CA TYR A 148 7.35 15.17 -6.55
C TYR A 148 5.86 14.89 -6.37
N ASN A 149 5.30 15.31 -5.24
CA ASN A 149 3.90 15.09 -4.91
C ASN A 149 3.28 16.37 -4.35
N ARG A 150 2.36 16.96 -5.10
CA ARG A 150 1.51 18.07 -4.66
C ARG A 150 0.11 17.55 -4.44
N ARG A 151 -0.44 17.72 -3.24
CA ARG A 151 -1.81 17.34 -2.91
C ARG A 151 -2.43 18.34 -1.94
N ASN A 152 -3.66 18.76 -2.19
CA ASN A 152 -4.42 19.66 -1.30
C ASN A 152 -5.62 18.97 -0.63
N ASP A 153 -5.67 17.65 -0.67
CA ASP A 153 -6.76 16.85 -0.12
C ASP A 153 -6.32 15.88 1.00
N GLN A 154 -5.12 16.12 1.59
CA GLN A 154 -4.61 15.26 2.66
C GLN A 154 -5.45 15.40 3.92
N LEU A 155 -5.70 14.28 4.61
CA LEU A 155 -6.50 14.24 5.83
C LEU A 155 -5.63 14.34 7.08
N PHE A 156 -6.06 15.17 8.03
CA PHE A 156 -5.53 15.22 9.38
C PHE A 156 -6.68 15.31 10.38
N THR A 157 -6.71 14.42 11.34
CA THR A 157 -7.76 14.36 12.37
C THR A 157 -7.23 14.56 13.78
N GLY A 158 -5.95 14.97 13.89
CA GLY A 158 -5.23 15.08 15.16
C GLY A 158 -4.33 13.89 15.43
N VAL A 159 -3.75 13.87 16.62
CA VAL A 159 -2.84 12.83 17.10
C VAL A 159 -3.57 12.01 18.18
N GLY A 160 -3.46 10.70 18.10
CA GLY A 160 -4.08 9.76 19.05
C GLY A 160 -5.14 8.84 18.41
N PRO A 161 -5.61 7.84 19.19
CA PRO A 161 -6.57 6.83 18.73
C PRO A 161 -7.99 7.37 18.57
N SER A 162 -8.37 8.38 19.34
CA SER A 162 -9.67 9.02 19.27
C SER A 162 -9.50 10.53 19.24
N THR A 163 -9.52 11.08 18.05
CA THR A 163 -9.56 12.53 17.92
C THR A 163 -11.02 12.96 18.05
N GLY A 164 -11.32 13.86 18.97
CA GLY A 164 -12.66 14.39 19.20
C GLY A 164 -13.23 15.25 18.07
N VAL A 165 -12.61 15.22 16.88
CA VAL A 165 -13.05 15.92 15.69
C VAL A 165 -13.90 14.96 14.87
N PRO A 166 -15.24 15.11 14.85
CA PRO A 166 -16.16 14.23 14.10
C PRO A 166 -15.86 14.24 12.61
N ASN A 167 -15.50 15.42 12.07
CA ASN A 167 -15.06 15.62 10.71
C ASN A 167 -13.54 15.87 10.70
N GLY A 168 -12.85 15.31 9.72
CA GLY A 168 -11.43 15.56 9.54
C GLY A 168 -11.13 17.00 9.12
N SER A 169 -9.87 17.36 9.16
CA SER A 169 -9.40 18.58 8.52
C SER A 169 -8.54 18.22 7.31
N ARG A 170 -8.49 19.14 6.33
CA ARG A 170 -7.71 18.96 5.11
C ARG A 170 -6.53 19.92 5.05
N TYR A 171 -5.38 19.40 4.64
CA TYR A 171 -4.18 20.18 4.40
C TYR A 171 -3.62 19.93 3.01
N ALA A 172 -2.89 20.91 2.51
CA ALA A 172 -2.09 20.80 1.30
C ALA A 172 -0.66 20.43 1.66
N VAL A 173 -0.03 19.64 0.81
CA VAL A 173 1.39 19.31 0.89
C VAL A 173 2.03 19.43 -0.50
N ASP A 174 3.18 20.09 -0.55
CA ASP A 174 4.16 20.02 -1.63
C ASP A 174 5.35 19.24 -1.11
N ALA A 175 5.57 18.07 -1.64
CA ALA A 175 6.59 17.13 -1.21
C ALA A 175 7.57 16.83 -2.36
N PHE A 176 8.85 16.82 -2.04
CA PHE A 176 9.90 16.34 -2.92
C PHE A 176 10.76 15.35 -2.16
N ASP A 177 10.97 14.17 -2.73
CA ASP A 177 11.83 13.12 -2.20
C ASP A 177 12.87 12.72 -3.24
N LEU A 178 14.07 12.46 -2.76
CA LEU A 178 15.14 11.86 -3.53
C LEU A 178 15.66 10.66 -2.75
N ASP A 179 15.45 9.46 -3.29
CA ASP A 179 15.78 8.20 -2.67
C ASP A 179 16.86 7.46 -3.44
N GLY A 180 17.74 6.80 -2.70
CA GLY A 180 18.65 5.81 -3.24
C GLY A 180 18.67 4.58 -2.33
N HIS A 181 18.53 3.40 -2.89
CA HIS A 181 18.60 2.18 -2.12
C HIS A 181 19.37 1.07 -2.84
N ALA A 182 19.94 0.19 -2.05
CA ALA A 182 20.63 -1.01 -2.49
C ALA A 182 20.09 -2.23 -1.74
N GLN A 183 19.91 -3.32 -2.46
CA GLN A 183 19.55 -4.61 -1.90
C GLN A 183 20.69 -5.59 -2.11
N VAL A 184 21.09 -6.28 -1.04
CA VAL A 184 22.11 -7.33 -1.06
C VAL A 184 21.43 -8.67 -0.80
N ILE A 185 21.56 -9.60 -1.74
CA ILE A 185 21.07 -10.97 -1.60
C ILE A 185 22.21 -11.78 -0.94
N ALA A 186 22.08 -12.02 0.38
CA ALA A 186 23.10 -12.75 1.13
C ALA A 186 23.00 -14.26 0.87
N ALA A 187 21.81 -14.81 0.94
CA ALA A 187 21.46 -16.19 0.57
C ALA A 187 19.94 -16.24 0.45
N ALA A 188 19.39 -17.02 -0.50
CA ALA A 188 17.95 -17.24 -0.50
C ALA A 188 17.54 -17.93 0.82
N PRO A 189 16.56 -17.42 1.60
CA PRO A 189 15.58 -16.37 1.26
C PRO A 189 15.91 -14.98 1.87
N VAL A 190 17.16 -14.70 2.30
CA VAL A 190 17.52 -13.54 3.13
C VAL A 190 18.07 -12.40 2.26
N ARG A 191 17.54 -11.21 2.45
CA ARG A 191 17.97 -9.98 1.79
C ARG A 191 18.20 -8.88 2.82
N PHE A 192 19.28 -8.12 2.62
CA PHE A 192 19.53 -6.88 3.35
C PHE A 192 19.29 -5.70 2.43
N LEU A 193 18.62 -4.67 2.94
CA LEU A 193 18.33 -3.46 2.21
C LEU A 193 18.96 -2.29 2.97
N PHE A 194 19.57 -1.37 2.22
CA PHE A 194 20.14 -0.14 2.75
C PHE A 194 19.63 1.01 1.89
N GLY A 195 19.24 2.12 2.50
CA GLY A 195 18.71 3.25 1.78
C GLY A 195 19.05 4.58 2.41
N GLY A 196 18.96 5.60 1.59
CA GLY A 196 19.04 7.00 2.00
C GLY A 196 17.98 7.82 1.30
N ARG A 197 17.36 8.75 2.02
CA ARG A 197 16.36 9.68 1.49
C ARG A 197 16.66 11.09 1.91
N PHE A 198 16.59 12.01 0.95
CA PHE A 198 16.45 13.43 1.21
C PHE A 198 15.00 13.83 0.95
N GLY A 199 14.36 14.54 1.88
CA GLY A 199 12.97 14.94 1.76
C GLY A 199 12.73 16.42 2.07
N LEU A 200 11.83 17.02 1.30
CA LEU A 200 11.33 18.39 1.48
C LEU A 200 9.82 18.36 1.58
N ARG A 201 9.24 19.07 2.53
CA ARG A 201 7.79 19.23 2.69
C ARG A 201 7.44 20.69 2.94
N ARG A 202 6.42 21.16 2.25
CA ARG A 202 5.75 22.45 2.54
C ARG A 202 4.27 22.19 2.70
N PHE A 203 3.66 22.85 3.66
CA PHE A 203 2.25 22.64 3.99
C PHE A 203 1.44 23.90 3.78
N GLY A 204 0.14 23.74 3.59
CA GLY A 204 -0.84 24.81 3.43
C GLY A 204 -2.25 24.30 3.69
N ASN A 205 -3.23 25.17 3.55
CA ASN A 205 -4.63 24.79 3.69
C ASN A 205 -5.06 23.80 2.58
N GLY A 206 -5.83 22.79 2.98
CA GLY A 206 -6.45 21.88 2.06
C GLY A 206 -7.78 22.40 1.49
N ARG A 207 -8.31 21.67 0.51
CA ARG A 207 -9.62 21.94 -0.07
C ARG A 207 -10.74 21.35 0.75
N LEU A 208 -11.91 21.97 0.69
CA LEU A 208 -13.15 21.43 1.25
C LEU A 208 -13.57 20.16 0.52
N ILE A 209 -13.72 19.05 1.23
CA ILE A 209 -14.22 17.79 0.67
C ILE A 209 -15.13 17.12 1.69
N GLY A 210 -16.38 16.84 1.32
CA GLY A 210 -17.28 16.02 2.14
C GLY A 210 -17.59 16.55 3.54
N GLY A 211 -17.44 17.85 3.76
CA GLY A 211 -17.63 18.50 5.06
C GLY A 211 -16.39 18.56 5.94
N ASP A 212 -15.23 18.06 5.48
CA ASP A 212 -13.95 18.29 6.15
C ASP A 212 -13.50 19.75 5.92
N LEU A 213 -13.13 20.45 6.99
CA LEU A 213 -12.70 21.86 6.94
C LEU A 213 -11.20 21.97 6.64
N PRO A 214 -10.73 23.13 6.13
CA PRO A 214 -9.29 23.42 6.07
C PRO A 214 -8.63 23.31 7.44
N ILE A 215 -7.37 22.86 7.49
CA ILE A 215 -6.66 22.59 8.73
C ILE A 215 -6.54 23.83 9.64
N GLU A 216 -6.39 25.03 9.05
CA GLU A 216 -6.31 26.27 9.82
C GLU A 216 -7.64 26.69 10.46
N GLU A 217 -8.77 26.15 10.03
CA GLU A 217 -10.07 26.39 10.67
C GLU A 217 -10.32 25.45 11.88
N VAL A 218 -9.62 24.32 11.93
CA VAL A 218 -9.76 23.33 12.98
C VAL A 218 -8.67 23.47 14.06
N TYR A 219 -7.42 23.63 13.62
CA TYR A 219 -6.22 23.67 14.46
C TYR A 219 -5.60 25.05 14.59
N CYS A 220 -6.42 26.08 14.57
CA CYS A 220 -6.04 27.49 14.74
C CYS A 220 -5.59 27.79 16.17
N VAL A 221 -4.85 28.88 16.32
CA VAL A 221 -4.69 29.54 17.61
C VAL A 221 -6.03 30.16 18.01
N ARG A 222 -6.47 29.91 19.25
CA ARG A 222 -7.73 30.46 19.77
C ARG A 222 -7.48 31.66 20.66
N ASP A 223 -8.35 32.66 20.55
CA ASP A 223 -8.35 33.82 21.44
C ASP A 223 -8.91 33.47 22.83
N ALA A 224 -8.96 34.45 23.72
CA ALA A 224 -9.51 34.31 25.08
C ALA A 224 -11.00 33.91 25.12
N ARG A 225 -11.73 34.05 24.00
CA ARG A 225 -13.14 33.64 23.84
C ARG A 225 -13.29 32.29 23.17
N ALA A 226 -12.17 31.54 23.00
CA ALA A 226 -12.09 30.29 22.29
C ALA A 226 -12.46 30.37 20.77
N VAL A 227 -12.42 31.59 20.20
CA VAL A 227 -12.65 31.82 18.77
C VAL A 227 -11.34 31.67 18.02
N CYS A 228 -11.41 31.01 16.87
CA CYS A 228 -10.29 30.80 15.96
C CYS A 228 -9.78 32.14 15.38
N ILE A 229 -8.50 32.38 15.47
CA ILE A 229 -7.86 33.54 14.81
C ILE A 229 -7.54 33.14 13.37
N PRO A 230 -8.18 33.78 12.37
CA PRO A 230 -8.02 33.41 10.97
C PRO A 230 -6.55 33.46 10.50
N GLY A 231 -6.14 32.50 9.66
CA GLY A 231 -4.79 32.43 9.12
C GLY A 231 -3.71 32.03 10.15
N THR A 232 -4.12 31.50 11.31
CA THR A 232 -3.19 30.99 12.32
C THR A 232 -3.26 29.48 12.41
N ILE A 233 -2.18 28.84 12.88
CA ILE A 233 -2.13 27.43 13.22
C ILE A 233 -1.46 27.27 14.60
N ASP A 234 -1.97 26.37 15.42
CA ASP A 234 -1.35 26.04 16.70
C ASP A 234 -0.27 24.94 16.46
N GLU A 235 0.98 25.38 16.42
CA GLU A 235 2.14 24.49 16.23
C GLU A 235 2.31 23.43 17.34
N ARG A 236 1.63 23.56 18.47
CA ARG A 236 1.62 22.51 19.50
C ARG A 236 0.75 21.32 19.08
N LEU A 237 -0.29 21.58 18.29
CA LEU A 237 -1.20 20.56 17.78
C LEU A 237 -0.75 20.01 16.42
N VAL A 238 -0.07 20.85 15.64
CA VAL A 238 0.41 20.52 14.28
C VAL A 238 1.86 20.96 14.11
N PRO A 239 2.81 20.31 14.79
CA PRO A 239 4.23 20.71 14.76
C PRO A 239 4.81 20.65 13.36
N GLY A 240 5.56 21.70 12.96
CA GLY A 240 6.24 21.79 11.67
C GLY A 240 5.35 22.20 10.50
N PHE A 241 4.10 22.60 10.74
CA PHE A 241 3.19 22.97 9.65
C PHE A 241 3.65 24.23 8.92
N ARG A 242 4.01 25.30 9.63
CA ARG A 242 4.38 26.60 9.02
C ARG A 242 5.78 26.58 8.40
N GLN A 243 6.71 25.94 9.07
CA GLN A 243 8.11 25.92 8.64
C GLN A 243 8.34 24.90 7.53
N GLY A 244 7.44 23.92 7.41
CA GLY A 244 7.67 22.73 6.60
C GLY A 244 8.70 21.82 7.25
N THR A 245 9.16 20.82 6.49
CA THR A 245 10.18 19.89 6.96
C THR A 245 11.22 19.66 5.87
N GLN A 246 12.49 19.63 6.28
CA GLN A 246 13.61 19.15 5.47
C GLN A 246 14.35 18.11 6.29
N PHE A 247 14.70 17.00 5.67
CA PHE A 247 15.36 15.93 6.41
C PHE A 247 16.25 15.04 5.54
N LEU A 248 17.21 14.42 6.22
CA LEU A 248 17.95 13.27 5.72
C LEU A 248 17.53 12.03 6.53
N ARG A 249 17.31 10.94 5.83
CA ARG A 249 16.94 9.64 6.42
C ARG A 249 17.88 8.57 5.93
N GLY A 250 18.45 7.80 6.85
CA GLY A 250 19.14 6.55 6.57
C GLY A 250 18.26 5.37 6.98
N ALA A 251 18.27 4.29 6.21
CA ALA A 251 17.50 3.09 6.49
C ALA A 251 18.36 1.83 6.33
N ALA A 252 18.11 0.84 7.18
CA ALA A 252 18.65 -0.50 7.07
C ALA A 252 17.53 -1.51 7.38
N ALA A 253 17.36 -2.50 6.51
CA ALA A 253 16.31 -3.50 6.69
C ALA A 253 16.83 -4.92 6.41
N VAL A 254 16.19 -5.90 7.06
CA VAL A 254 16.32 -7.32 6.75
C VAL A 254 14.96 -7.86 6.31
N ARG A 255 14.97 -8.63 5.24
CA ARG A 255 13.80 -9.32 4.72
C ARG A 255 14.10 -10.80 4.54
N VAL A 256 13.23 -11.63 5.08
CA VAL A 256 13.26 -13.09 4.89
C VAL A 256 11.97 -13.48 4.17
N ASP A 257 12.08 -13.94 2.93
CA ASP A 257 10.90 -14.24 2.08
C ASP A 257 10.97 -15.70 1.60
N THR A 258 10.09 -16.53 2.14
CA THR A 258 9.96 -17.96 1.81
C THR A 258 8.71 -18.25 0.98
N ARG A 259 8.02 -17.22 0.50
CA ARG A 259 6.78 -17.38 -0.26
C ARG A 259 7.04 -18.03 -1.62
N ASP A 260 6.08 -18.81 -2.07
CA ASP A 260 6.11 -19.48 -3.38
C ASP A 260 5.87 -18.52 -4.57
N SER A 261 5.32 -17.34 -4.31
CA SER A 261 5.08 -16.29 -5.29
C SER A 261 5.17 -14.91 -4.63
N MET A 262 5.70 -13.93 -5.33
CA MET A 262 5.74 -12.54 -4.84
C MET A 262 4.38 -11.85 -4.97
N VAL A 263 3.62 -12.14 -6.02
CA VAL A 263 2.38 -11.43 -6.37
C VAL A 263 1.16 -12.06 -5.71
N SER A 264 1.01 -13.38 -5.77
CA SER A 264 -0.13 -14.09 -5.20
C SER A 264 0.37 -15.34 -4.48
N PRO A 265 0.98 -15.18 -3.30
CA PRO A 265 1.50 -16.32 -2.56
C PRO A 265 0.37 -17.24 -2.12
N SER A 266 0.61 -18.55 -2.29
CA SER A 266 -0.28 -19.59 -1.78
C SER A 266 0.29 -20.27 -0.53
N SER A 267 1.60 -20.20 -0.32
CA SER A 267 2.27 -20.78 0.84
C SER A 267 3.56 -20.03 1.16
N GLY A 268 4.02 -20.16 2.40
CA GLY A 268 5.24 -19.54 2.89
C GLY A 268 4.97 -18.26 3.67
N ALA A 269 6.01 -17.58 4.06
CA ALA A 269 5.93 -16.38 4.86
C ALA A 269 6.99 -15.35 4.43
N ILE A 270 6.71 -14.09 4.72
CA ILE A 270 7.68 -13.00 4.67
C ILE A 270 7.75 -12.33 6.03
N VAL A 271 8.97 -12.07 6.48
CA VAL A 271 9.26 -11.28 7.68
C VAL A 271 10.15 -10.14 7.25
N HIS A 272 9.84 -8.93 7.69
CA HIS A 272 10.69 -7.78 7.48
C HIS A 272 10.84 -6.98 8.77
N LEU A 273 12.02 -6.39 8.93
CA LEU A 273 12.33 -5.46 10.00
C LEU A 273 13.19 -4.35 9.42
N GLU A 274 12.78 -3.12 9.62
CA GLU A 274 13.46 -1.92 9.14
C GLU A 274 13.72 -0.94 10.28
N LEU A 275 14.94 -0.44 10.32
CA LEU A 275 15.38 0.63 11.19
C LEU A 275 15.66 1.86 10.33
N GLN A 276 15.02 2.97 10.64
CA GLN A 276 15.25 4.27 10.00
C GLN A 276 15.74 5.27 11.06
N TYR A 277 16.77 6.03 10.70
CA TYR A 277 17.17 7.23 11.44
C TYR A 277 16.91 8.44 10.57
N THR A 278 16.17 9.41 11.10
CA THR A 278 15.87 10.67 10.43
C THR A 278 16.45 11.83 11.21
N HIS A 279 17.11 12.73 10.48
CA HIS A 279 17.64 13.98 11.01
C HIS A 279 17.04 15.15 10.24
N GLY A 280 16.40 16.09 10.95
CA GLY A 280 15.87 17.33 10.36
C GLY A 280 17.02 18.28 9.99
N LEU A 281 16.83 19.03 8.91
CA LEU A 281 17.82 19.99 8.36
C LEU A 281 17.38 21.45 8.56
N GLY A 282 16.49 21.75 9.51
CA GLY A 282 15.99 23.11 9.75
C GLY A 282 16.96 23.98 10.57
N ASP A 283 16.85 25.29 10.42
CA ASP A 283 17.73 26.27 11.11
C ASP A 283 17.45 26.42 12.60
N SER A 284 16.25 26.06 13.07
CA SER A 284 15.84 26.15 14.47
C SER A 284 15.34 24.80 14.95
N ASP A 285 16.17 24.14 15.74
CA ASP A 285 15.87 22.93 16.50
C ASP A 285 15.42 21.74 15.62
N PRO A 286 16.32 21.15 14.83
CA PRO A 286 16.00 20.06 13.92
C PRO A 286 15.56 18.82 14.71
N SER A 287 14.36 18.36 14.45
CA SER A 287 13.85 17.12 15.04
C SER A 287 14.64 15.91 14.53
N SER A 288 15.06 15.05 15.44
CA SER A 288 15.68 13.77 15.09
C SER A 288 14.87 12.65 15.72
N TYR A 289 14.75 11.53 15.02
CA TYR A 289 14.00 10.39 15.53
C TYR A 289 14.44 9.08 14.85
N VAL A 290 14.21 7.99 15.55
CA VAL A 290 14.34 6.64 15.02
C VAL A 290 12.94 6.07 14.79
N ARG A 291 12.74 5.41 13.65
CA ARG A 291 11.54 4.62 13.36
C ARG A 291 11.93 3.16 13.19
N LEU A 292 11.23 2.28 13.90
CA LEU A 292 11.26 0.85 13.71
C LEU A 292 9.96 0.44 13.02
N HIS A 293 10.08 -0.20 11.87
CA HIS A 293 8.96 -0.79 11.15
C HIS A 293 9.18 -2.28 11.03
N GLY A 294 8.20 -3.08 11.38
CA GLY A 294 8.30 -4.52 11.31
C GLY A 294 6.99 -5.18 10.93
N GLY A 295 7.08 -6.31 10.25
CA GLY A 295 5.91 -7.07 9.88
C GLY A 295 6.20 -8.51 9.54
N VAL A 296 5.15 -9.30 9.67
CA VAL A 296 5.09 -10.69 9.23
C VAL A 296 3.82 -10.92 8.44
N GLU A 297 3.94 -11.62 7.31
CA GLU A 297 2.83 -12.12 6.53
C GLU A 297 3.05 -13.61 6.27
N ALA A 298 2.01 -14.41 6.48
CA ALA A 298 2.05 -15.85 6.23
C ALA A 298 0.88 -16.26 5.33
N ALA A 299 1.17 -16.94 4.24
CA ALA A 299 0.19 -17.54 3.34
C ALA A 299 0.03 -19.04 3.66
N ILE A 300 -1.19 -19.48 3.89
CA ILE A 300 -1.56 -20.84 4.27
C ILE A 300 -2.48 -21.39 3.20
N ASP A 301 -2.01 -22.41 2.48
CA ASP A 301 -2.81 -23.12 1.49
C ASP A 301 -3.86 -24.01 2.17
N LEU A 302 -5.11 -23.61 2.07
CA LEU A 302 -6.23 -24.37 2.64
C LEU A 302 -6.71 -25.50 1.70
N TRP A 303 -6.75 -25.24 0.38
CA TRP A 303 -7.24 -26.21 -0.62
C TRP A 303 -6.43 -26.16 -1.91
N GLN A 304 -5.32 -26.86 -1.95
CA GLN A 304 -4.54 -27.09 -3.17
C GLN A 304 -4.29 -25.81 -3.98
N ARG A 305 -3.83 -24.75 -3.32
CA ARG A 305 -3.55 -23.41 -3.88
C ARG A 305 -4.78 -22.66 -4.42
N SER A 306 -5.97 -23.23 -4.29
CA SER A 306 -7.20 -22.56 -4.75
C SER A 306 -7.88 -21.75 -3.66
N ARG A 307 -7.51 -21.93 -2.42
CA ARG A 307 -8.02 -21.16 -1.27
C ARG A 307 -6.89 -20.92 -0.31
N VAL A 308 -6.58 -19.67 -0.11
CA VAL A 308 -5.43 -19.25 0.69
C VAL A 308 -5.91 -18.33 1.81
N LEU A 309 -5.49 -18.64 3.02
CA LEU A 309 -5.60 -17.73 4.16
C LEU A 309 -4.28 -16.99 4.31
N VAL A 310 -4.33 -15.67 4.28
CA VAL A 310 -3.17 -14.81 4.53
C VAL A 310 -3.38 -14.12 5.87
N LEU A 311 -2.41 -14.26 6.75
CA LEU A 311 -2.38 -13.58 8.05
C LEU A 311 -1.23 -12.58 8.02
N ARG A 312 -1.50 -11.34 8.42
CA ARG A 312 -0.51 -10.26 8.47
C ARG A 312 -0.57 -9.56 9.82
N ALA A 313 0.60 -9.26 10.35
CA ALA A 313 0.77 -8.38 11.50
C ALA A 313 1.86 -7.37 11.17
N THR A 314 1.59 -6.08 11.34
CA THR A 314 2.56 -5.00 11.13
C THR A 314 2.52 -4.03 12.30
N SER A 315 3.66 -3.44 12.59
CA SER A 315 3.83 -2.49 13.68
C SER A 315 4.88 -1.45 13.31
N ASP A 316 4.60 -0.22 13.71
CA ASP A 316 5.52 0.91 13.65
C ASP A 316 5.76 1.47 15.05
N LEU A 317 6.98 1.89 15.29
CA LEU A 317 7.38 2.57 16.53
C LEU A 317 8.31 3.73 16.19
N LEU A 318 7.88 4.95 16.47
CA LEU A 318 8.67 6.16 16.32
C LEU A 318 9.16 6.65 17.68
N LEU A 319 10.46 6.85 17.79
CA LEU A 319 11.15 7.26 19.01
C LEU A 319 11.85 8.60 18.76
N PRO A 320 11.36 9.72 19.31
CA PRO A 320 12.04 11.01 19.26
C PRO A 320 13.41 10.96 19.92
N ILE A 321 14.35 11.75 19.41
CA ILE A 321 15.69 11.96 20.00
C ILE A 321 15.81 13.46 20.29
N GLY A 322 16.07 13.81 21.57
CA GLY A 322 16.07 15.20 22.02
C GLY A 322 14.68 15.73 22.31
N ASP A 323 14.56 17.04 22.49
CA ASP A 323 13.34 17.74 22.94
C ASP A 323 12.54 18.35 21.79
N ALA A 324 13.11 18.40 20.58
CA ALA A 324 12.43 18.93 19.41
C ALA A 324 11.20 18.11 19.02
N PRO A 325 10.03 18.74 18.80
CA PRO A 325 8.83 18.01 18.46
C PRO A 325 8.98 17.33 17.07
N VAL A 326 8.52 16.10 16.97
CA VAL A 326 8.45 15.42 15.67
C VAL A 326 7.38 16.11 14.82
N PRO A 327 7.68 16.45 13.56
CA PRO A 327 6.70 17.06 12.66
C PRO A 327 5.46 16.16 12.50
N PHE A 328 4.28 16.78 12.47
CA PHE A 328 3.01 16.04 12.37
C PHE A 328 2.95 15.12 11.17
N SER A 329 3.60 15.49 10.05
CA SER A 329 3.65 14.70 8.82
C SER A 329 4.48 13.42 8.94
N GLU A 330 5.42 13.37 9.88
CA GLU A 330 6.36 12.28 10.05
C GLU A 330 5.88 11.23 11.08
N LEU A 331 4.81 11.53 11.83
CA LEU A 331 4.19 10.57 12.75
C LEU A 331 3.71 9.33 12.01
N VAL A 332 3.60 8.24 12.71
CA VAL A 332 3.05 6.98 12.20
C VAL A 332 1.58 7.18 11.82
N VAL A 333 1.22 6.76 10.63
CA VAL A 333 -0.13 6.88 10.06
C VAL A 333 -0.72 5.49 9.88
N LEU A 334 -2.01 5.35 10.18
CA LEU A 334 -2.77 4.14 9.93
C LEU A 334 -4.09 4.49 9.22
N GLY A 335 -4.41 3.74 8.18
CA GLY A 335 -5.62 3.89 7.35
C GLY A 335 -5.29 3.93 5.87
N GLY A 336 -6.21 3.42 5.06
CA GLY A 336 -6.06 3.28 3.62
C GLY A 336 -5.99 1.81 3.18
N HIS A 337 -5.88 1.60 1.89
CA HIS A 337 -6.00 0.25 1.29
C HIS A 337 -4.83 -0.70 1.62
N GLU A 338 -3.67 -0.17 1.98
CA GLU A 338 -2.49 -0.96 2.34
C GLU A 338 -2.47 -1.36 3.81
N ASP A 339 -3.18 -0.57 4.64
CA ASP A 339 -3.18 -0.70 6.09
C ASP A 339 -4.56 -1.10 6.62
N LEU A 340 -5.17 -0.23 7.45
CA LEU A 340 -6.51 -0.41 7.99
C LEU A 340 -7.55 0.03 6.96
N ARG A 341 -8.03 -0.91 6.16
CA ARG A 341 -8.88 -0.67 4.98
C ARG A 341 -10.26 -0.08 5.28
N GLY A 342 -10.73 -0.21 6.51
CA GLY A 342 -11.97 0.44 6.96
C GLY A 342 -11.82 1.90 7.39
N ALA A 343 -10.64 2.48 7.28
CA ALA A 343 -10.35 3.86 7.64
C ALA A 343 -9.79 4.65 6.44
N ARG A 344 -10.13 5.94 6.35
CA ARG A 344 -9.55 6.83 5.33
C ARG A 344 -8.03 6.97 5.53
N PRO A 345 -7.23 7.11 4.46
CA PRO A 345 -5.81 7.43 4.58
C PRO A 345 -5.59 8.69 5.45
N GLY A 346 -4.66 8.61 6.40
CA GLY A 346 -4.38 9.71 7.32
C GLY A 346 -5.35 9.85 8.50
N ARG A 347 -6.32 8.93 8.65
CA ARG A 347 -7.34 9.00 9.71
C ARG A 347 -6.75 8.85 11.10
N TYR A 348 -5.84 7.92 11.29
CA TYR A 348 -5.19 7.67 12.57
C TYR A 348 -3.73 8.04 12.49
N ARG A 349 -3.22 8.75 13.51
CA ARG A 349 -1.85 9.23 13.53
C ARG A 349 -1.33 9.33 14.96
N ASP A 350 -0.18 8.70 15.25
CA ASP A 350 0.48 8.77 16.55
C ASP A 350 1.94 8.29 16.43
N PHE A 351 2.60 8.00 17.55
CA PHE A 351 4.01 7.54 17.60
C PHE A 351 4.16 6.05 17.36
N SER A 352 3.14 5.25 17.56
CA SER A 352 3.18 3.81 17.30
C SER A 352 1.90 3.31 16.68
N SER A 353 1.98 2.19 15.97
CA SER A 353 0.81 1.49 15.42
C SER A 353 0.94 -0.01 15.55
N LEU A 354 -0.21 -0.66 15.57
CA LEU A 354 -0.34 -2.11 15.42
C LEU A 354 -1.50 -2.40 14.49
N LEU A 355 -1.27 -3.25 13.51
CA LEU A 355 -2.28 -3.75 12.58
C LEU A 355 -2.21 -5.27 12.49
N LEU A 356 -3.34 -5.91 12.66
CA LEU A 356 -3.55 -7.32 12.40
C LEU A 356 -4.54 -7.47 11.25
N SER A 357 -4.26 -8.37 10.31
CA SER A 357 -5.11 -8.61 9.15
C SER A 357 -5.21 -10.10 8.87
N ALA A 358 -6.42 -10.54 8.55
CA ALA A 358 -6.69 -11.87 8.02
C ALA A 358 -7.41 -11.73 6.68
N GLU A 359 -6.88 -12.36 5.64
CA GLU A 359 -7.43 -12.29 4.30
C GLU A 359 -7.63 -13.69 3.73
N TYR A 360 -8.84 -14.00 3.32
CA TYR A 360 -9.20 -15.23 2.62
C TYR A 360 -9.30 -14.96 1.14
N ARG A 361 -8.43 -15.60 0.34
CA ARG A 361 -8.29 -15.39 -1.11
C ARG A 361 -8.71 -16.63 -1.87
N TRP A 362 -9.35 -16.40 -3.04
CA TRP A 362 -9.65 -17.45 -4.01
C TRP A 362 -9.56 -16.95 -5.45
N PRO A 363 -9.12 -17.80 -6.39
CA PRO A 363 -9.10 -17.43 -7.80
C PRO A 363 -10.53 -17.47 -8.37
N VAL A 364 -10.93 -16.39 -9.00
CA VAL A 364 -12.15 -16.32 -9.83
C VAL A 364 -11.81 -16.70 -11.26
N TRP A 365 -10.63 -16.28 -11.73
CA TRP A 365 -10.08 -16.54 -13.06
C TRP A 365 -8.56 -16.71 -12.99
N MET A 366 -7.92 -17.18 -14.10
CA MET A 366 -6.47 -17.39 -14.15
C MET A 366 -5.65 -16.16 -13.70
N TRP A 367 -6.15 -14.96 -14.01
CA TRP A 367 -5.52 -13.69 -13.73
C TRP A 367 -6.31 -12.81 -12.75
N MET A 368 -7.34 -13.37 -12.08
CA MET A 368 -8.19 -12.62 -11.15
C MET A 368 -8.41 -13.40 -9.87
N ASP A 369 -8.09 -12.78 -8.75
CA ASP A 369 -8.38 -13.28 -7.42
C ASP A 369 -9.45 -12.41 -6.75
N ALA A 370 -10.36 -13.04 -6.03
CA ALA A 370 -11.25 -12.37 -5.08
C ALA A 370 -10.77 -12.59 -3.67
N MET A 371 -11.16 -11.71 -2.77
CA MET A 371 -10.79 -11.79 -1.36
C MET A 371 -11.90 -11.30 -0.44
N LEU A 372 -11.92 -11.83 0.78
CA LEU A 372 -12.58 -11.27 1.95
C LEU A 372 -11.51 -11.02 3.00
N PHE A 373 -11.66 -9.96 3.76
CA PHE A 373 -10.68 -9.63 4.78
C PHE A 373 -11.30 -9.06 6.04
N ALA A 374 -10.56 -9.22 7.13
CA ALA A 374 -10.80 -8.59 8.40
C ALA A 374 -9.51 -7.92 8.87
N ASP A 375 -9.57 -6.64 9.15
CA ASP A 375 -8.46 -5.87 9.70
C ASP A 375 -8.80 -5.42 11.11
N TRP A 376 -7.78 -5.28 11.95
CA TRP A 376 -7.91 -4.77 13.30
C TRP A 376 -6.66 -3.98 13.63
N GLY A 377 -6.78 -2.67 13.81
CA GLY A 377 -5.64 -1.78 13.96
C GLY A 377 -5.89 -0.57 14.82
N GLY A 378 -4.81 -0.01 15.35
CA GLY A 378 -4.85 1.20 16.18
C GLY A 378 -3.50 1.89 16.22
N VAL A 379 -3.54 3.17 16.62
CA VAL A 379 -2.35 3.98 16.88
C VAL A 379 -2.27 4.30 18.38
N PHE A 380 -1.04 4.48 18.86
CA PHE A 380 -0.76 4.66 20.29
C PHE A 380 0.38 5.66 20.47
N GLY A 381 0.48 6.24 21.66
CA GLY A 381 1.54 7.14 22.03
C GLY A 381 2.94 6.50 21.98
N GLN A 382 3.94 7.26 22.40
CA GLN A 382 5.33 6.78 22.39
C GLN A 382 5.47 5.47 23.16
N ARG A 383 6.20 4.50 22.57
CA ARG A 383 6.43 3.17 23.16
C ARG A 383 5.14 2.44 23.51
N PHE A 384 4.12 2.59 22.66
CA PHE A 384 2.78 2.04 22.86
C PHE A 384 2.07 2.55 24.13
N ALA A 385 2.38 3.77 24.58
CA ALA A 385 1.65 4.38 25.70
C ALA A 385 0.15 4.46 25.37
N GLY A 386 -0.69 4.05 26.33
CA GLY A 386 -2.14 3.97 26.14
C GLY A 386 -2.60 2.79 25.30
N PHE A 387 -1.75 1.79 25.07
CA PHE A 387 -2.17 0.56 24.37
C PHE A 387 -3.38 -0.07 25.08
N SER A 388 -4.43 -0.27 24.31
CA SER A 388 -5.63 -1.00 24.72
C SER A 388 -6.21 -1.70 23.50
N VAL A 389 -6.69 -2.91 23.69
CA VAL A 389 -7.41 -3.66 22.68
C VAL A 389 -8.68 -2.92 22.23
N ASP A 390 -9.34 -2.22 23.17
CA ASP A 390 -10.53 -1.42 22.91
C ASP A 390 -10.26 -0.15 22.09
N ALA A 391 -9.00 0.31 22.04
CA ALA A 391 -8.57 1.42 21.20
C ALA A 391 -8.29 0.98 19.74
N MET A 392 -8.25 -0.31 19.47
CA MET A 392 -8.09 -0.83 18.13
C MET A 392 -9.44 -0.92 17.41
N VAL A 393 -9.44 -0.52 16.16
CA VAL A 393 -10.65 -0.42 15.32
C VAL A 393 -10.72 -1.62 14.38
N PRO A 394 -11.80 -2.40 14.42
CA PRO A 394 -12.03 -3.47 13.44
C PRO A 394 -12.57 -2.92 12.12
N ALA A 395 -12.28 -3.64 11.03
CA ALA A 395 -12.84 -3.44 9.71
C ALA A 395 -13.07 -4.77 9.01
N LEU A 396 -14.09 -4.83 8.18
CA LEU A 396 -14.43 -5.98 7.35
C LEU A 396 -14.62 -5.54 5.91
N GLY A 397 -14.18 -6.34 4.97
CA GLY A 397 -14.33 -5.98 3.57
C GLY A 397 -14.05 -7.13 2.62
N GLY A 398 -14.06 -6.77 1.34
CA GLY A 398 -13.74 -7.69 0.27
C GLY A 398 -13.33 -6.94 -0.98
N GLY A 399 -12.81 -7.68 -1.96
CA GLY A 399 -12.36 -7.06 -3.19
C GLY A 399 -12.01 -8.06 -4.27
N LEU A 400 -11.61 -7.50 -5.40
CA LEU A 400 -11.13 -8.21 -6.58
C LEU A 400 -9.75 -7.65 -6.96
N ARG A 401 -8.82 -8.55 -7.27
CA ARG A 401 -7.50 -8.20 -7.78
C ARG A 401 -7.24 -8.88 -9.09
N VAL A 402 -6.93 -8.07 -10.09
CA VAL A 402 -6.46 -8.54 -11.41
C VAL A 402 -4.94 -8.51 -11.40
N ARG A 403 -4.31 -9.59 -11.85
CA ARG A 403 -2.85 -9.74 -11.83
C ARG A 403 -2.31 -10.19 -13.18
N THR A 404 -1.08 -9.83 -13.45
CA THR A 404 -0.23 -10.50 -14.44
C THR A 404 0.62 -11.57 -13.73
N TYR A 405 1.53 -12.22 -14.45
CA TYR A 405 2.48 -13.18 -13.85
C TYR A 405 3.43 -12.55 -12.83
N SER A 406 3.70 -11.26 -12.94
CA SER A 406 4.69 -10.54 -12.13
C SER A 406 4.12 -9.43 -11.25
N GLN A 407 2.87 -8.97 -11.48
CA GLN A 407 2.36 -7.76 -10.83
C GLN A 407 0.84 -7.79 -10.67
N PHE A 408 0.33 -7.05 -9.66
CA PHE A 408 -1.08 -6.64 -9.66
C PHE A 408 -1.28 -5.51 -10.66
N PHE A 409 -2.33 -5.62 -11.45
CA PHE A 409 -2.69 -4.64 -12.46
C PHE A 409 -3.86 -3.76 -12.03
N LEU A 410 -4.83 -4.33 -11.34
CA LEU A 410 -6.04 -3.68 -10.91
C LEU A 410 -6.47 -4.22 -9.56
N SER A 411 -6.78 -3.34 -8.62
CA SER A 411 -7.39 -3.67 -7.34
C SER A 411 -8.67 -2.86 -7.15
N MET A 412 -9.73 -3.52 -6.72
CA MET A 412 -11.00 -2.92 -6.31
C MET A 412 -11.37 -3.50 -4.97
N GLU A 413 -11.44 -2.66 -3.95
CA GLU A 413 -11.70 -3.08 -2.58
C GLU A 413 -12.79 -2.23 -1.96
N GLY A 414 -13.66 -2.85 -1.19
CA GLY A 414 -14.65 -2.16 -0.35
C GLY A 414 -14.53 -2.67 1.08
N ALA A 415 -14.54 -1.76 2.03
CA ALA A 415 -14.42 -2.08 3.45
C ALA A 415 -15.39 -1.25 4.28
N TYR A 416 -15.88 -1.83 5.35
CA TYR A 416 -16.63 -1.14 6.39
C TYR A 416 -15.79 -1.07 7.67
N GLY A 417 -15.44 0.13 8.10
CA GLY A 417 -14.75 0.38 9.35
C GLY A 417 -15.75 0.65 10.47
N PHE A 418 -15.60 -0.05 11.57
CA PHE A 418 -16.42 0.16 12.76
C PHE A 418 -15.87 1.33 13.58
N GLY A 419 -16.77 2.07 14.27
CA GLY A 419 -16.40 3.25 15.06
C GLY A 419 -17.01 4.54 14.50
N SER A 420 -17.09 5.56 15.34
CA SER A 420 -17.93 6.75 15.16
C SER A 420 -17.58 7.67 13.98
N SER A 421 -16.45 7.48 13.34
CA SER A 421 -15.99 8.33 12.23
C SER A 421 -15.48 7.54 11.03
N ASN A 422 -15.66 6.23 11.03
CA ASN A 422 -15.36 5.35 9.90
C ASN A 422 -16.64 5.12 9.06
N GLY A 423 -16.81 4.00 8.47
CA GLY A 423 -17.94 3.66 7.62
C GLY A 423 -17.45 2.99 6.35
N TRP A 424 -18.21 3.12 5.27
CA TRP A 424 -17.82 2.53 4.00
C TRP A 424 -16.63 3.26 3.38
N GLN A 425 -15.60 2.49 3.04
CA GLN A 425 -14.44 2.93 2.27
C GLN A 425 -14.37 2.11 0.98
N PHE A 426 -14.03 2.79 -0.12
CA PHE A 426 -13.84 2.16 -1.42
C PHE A 426 -12.49 2.58 -1.98
N PHE A 427 -11.74 1.61 -2.47
CA PHE A 427 -10.44 1.80 -3.07
C PHE A 427 -10.44 1.20 -4.47
N PHE A 428 -9.93 1.95 -5.40
CA PHE A 428 -9.68 1.50 -6.75
C PHE A 428 -8.27 1.93 -7.13
N ALA A 429 -7.45 1.01 -7.52
CA ALA A 429 -6.12 1.28 -8.03
C ALA A 429 -5.90 0.47 -9.30
N ALA A 430 -5.58 1.15 -10.38
CA ALA A 430 -4.97 0.56 -11.56
C ALA A 430 -3.54 1.06 -11.61
N SER A 431 -2.64 0.25 -11.16
CA SER A 431 -1.21 0.53 -11.15
C SER A 431 -0.46 -0.75 -11.40
N THR A 432 0.58 -0.63 -12.16
CA THR A 432 1.60 -1.65 -12.25
C THR A 432 2.81 -1.07 -11.56
N GLU A 433 2.94 -1.30 -10.27
CA GLU A 433 4.21 -1.07 -9.59
C GLU A 433 5.28 -2.00 -10.18
N PRO A 434 6.50 -1.52 -10.32
CA PRO A 434 7.61 -2.27 -10.91
C PRO A 434 8.04 -3.47 -10.08
#